data_82c8e8ce76d7ae35447c22400d558204
#
_entry.id   82c8e8ce76d7ae35447c22400d558204
#
_cell.length_a   1.000
_cell.length_b   1.000
_cell.length_c   1.000
_cell.angle_alpha   90.00
_cell.angle_beta   90.00
_cell.angle_gamma   90.00
#
_symmetry.space_group_name_H-M   'P 1'
#
loop_
_entity.id
_entity.type
_entity.pdbx_description
1 polymer ?
#
loop_
_entity_poly.entity_id
_entity_poly.type
_entity_poly.pdbx_seq_one_letter_code
_entity_poly.pdbx_strand_id
1 'polypeptide(L)'
;MVTSRWTAAPAQAASPATSLRRRGPVLERAILEAALDQLGTVGWNGLTMEGVAAAAQTGKAAVYRRWPSKEDLVADALQAGLSTLDAPPDRGSVREDLLELCREVREAMYSPPGFALRSIIHECDGAAAERFHGVILEGVVEPTVGLIKEVVRRGVERGEVRSGAVDDYVCDVIPAMMMYRSKMCGSEWGERDIEEMIDRVMMPLLRPDGG
;
A
#
# COMPACT_ATOMS: atom_id res chain seq x y z
N MET A 1 45.97 -60.70 -12.58
CA MET A 1 45.23 -60.19 -11.41
C MET A 1 45.92 -58.91 -10.94
N VAL A 2 45.37 -57.75 -11.33
CA VAL A 2 45.85 -56.44 -10.86
C VAL A 2 44.65 -55.67 -10.37
N THR A 3 44.54 -55.53 -9.09
CA THR A 3 43.49 -54.76 -8.42
C THR A 3 43.92 -53.30 -8.31
N SER A 4 43.27 -52.46 -9.12
CA SER A 4 43.47 -51.00 -9.09
C SER A 4 42.61 -50.43 -7.94
N ARG A 5 43.28 -49.88 -6.92
CA ARG A 5 42.65 -49.10 -5.84
C ARG A 5 42.41 -47.68 -6.32
N TRP A 6 41.15 -47.32 -6.44
CA TRP A 6 40.76 -45.94 -6.65
C TRP A 6 40.56 -45.25 -5.29
N THR A 7 41.47 -44.32 -4.98
CA THR A 7 41.35 -43.46 -3.79
C THR A 7 40.51 -42.23 -4.19
N ALA A 8 39.33 -42.14 -3.59
CA ALA A 8 38.49 -40.95 -3.72
C ALA A 8 39.14 -39.74 -3.00
N ALA A 9 39.27 -38.64 -3.68
CA ALA A 9 39.71 -37.37 -3.12
C ALA A 9 38.63 -36.81 -2.16
N PRO A 10 39.04 -36.16 -1.05
CA PRO A 10 38.07 -35.56 -0.13
C PRO A 10 37.30 -34.40 -0.78
N ALA A 11 35.99 -34.45 -0.67
CA ALA A 11 35.10 -33.36 -1.05
C ALA A 11 35.48 -32.07 -0.28
N GLN A 12 35.89 -31.04 -1.00
CA GLN A 12 36.09 -29.74 -0.41
C GLN A 12 34.72 -29.20 0.04
N ALA A 13 34.60 -29.02 1.35
CA ALA A 13 33.45 -28.33 1.95
C ALA A 13 33.37 -26.92 1.39
N ALA A 14 32.27 -26.62 0.70
CA ALA A 14 31.96 -25.28 0.25
C ALA A 14 31.84 -24.36 1.49
N SER A 15 32.75 -23.41 1.59
CA SER A 15 32.68 -22.36 2.60
C SER A 15 31.32 -21.62 2.45
N PRO A 16 30.62 -21.32 3.55
CA PRO A 16 29.41 -20.52 3.48
C PRO A 16 29.76 -19.14 2.91
N ALA A 17 29.12 -18.75 1.82
CA ALA A 17 29.27 -17.44 1.24
C ALA A 17 29.01 -16.39 2.32
N THR A 18 30.04 -15.63 2.67
CA THR A 18 29.97 -14.54 3.64
C THR A 18 29.04 -13.50 3.06
N SER A 19 27.76 -13.50 3.50
CA SER A 19 26.81 -12.48 3.15
C SER A 19 27.43 -11.13 3.51
N LEU A 20 27.73 -10.32 2.49
CA LEU A 20 28.23 -8.96 2.67
C LEU A 20 27.23 -8.19 3.55
N ARG A 21 27.63 -7.90 4.80
CA ARG A 21 26.78 -7.22 5.78
C ARG A 21 26.32 -5.88 5.20
N ARG A 22 25.03 -5.79 4.89
CA ARG A 22 24.41 -4.57 4.38
C ARG A 22 24.68 -3.39 5.33
N ARG A 23 24.97 -2.19 4.79
CA ARG A 23 25.25 -0.98 5.57
C ARG A 23 24.59 0.23 4.91
N GLY A 24 24.39 1.30 5.69
CA GLY A 24 23.86 2.57 5.20
C GLY A 24 22.45 2.44 4.59
N PRO A 25 22.18 3.11 3.45
CA PRO A 25 20.85 3.16 2.82
C PRO A 25 20.33 1.78 2.37
N VAL A 26 21.22 0.87 1.97
CA VAL A 26 20.84 -0.49 1.56
C VAL A 26 20.28 -1.31 2.75
N LEU A 27 20.86 -1.13 3.93
CA LEU A 27 20.36 -1.78 5.15
C LEU A 27 19.04 -1.14 5.60
N GLU A 28 18.93 0.17 5.50
CA GLU A 28 17.72 0.91 5.86
C GLU A 28 16.54 0.44 5.01
N ARG A 29 16.67 0.43 3.69
CA ARG A 29 15.65 -0.11 2.78
C ARG A 29 15.26 -1.53 3.14
N ALA A 30 16.23 -2.41 3.39
CA ALA A 30 15.96 -3.81 3.76
C ALA A 30 15.18 -3.93 5.09
N ILE A 31 15.38 -3.01 6.03
CA ILE A 31 14.62 -2.99 7.29
C ILE A 31 13.20 -2.50 7.05
N LEU A 32 13.00 -1.44 6.24
CA LEU A 32 11.68 -0.93 5.91
C LEU A 32 10.85 -1.95 5.12
N GLU A 33 11.44 -2.60 4.11
CA GLU A 33 10.81 -3.71 3.39
C GLU A 33 10.42 -4.86 4.33
N ALA A 34 11.32 -5.28 5.22
CA ALA A 34 11.03 -6.32 6.19
C ALA A 34 9.92 -5.93 7.18
N ALA A 35 9.80 -4.65 7.53
CA ALA A 35 8.71 -4.16 8.38
C ALA A 35 7.35 -4.25 7.67
N LEU A 36 7.26 -3.88 6.39
CA LEU A 36 6.03 -4.00 5.59
C LEU A 36 5.63 -5.47 5.40
N ASP A 37 6.59 -6.35 5.08
CA ASP A 37 6.34 -7.79 4.91
C ASP A 37 5.84 -8.45 6.21
N GLN A 38 6.45 -8.09 7.34
CA GLN A 38 6.02 -8.57 8.66
C GLN A 38 4.62 -8.04 8.99
N LEU A 39 4.36 -6.77 8.72
CA LEU A 39 3.05 -6.16 8.97
C LEU A 39 1.95 -6.85 8.14
N GLY A 40 2.21 -7.16 6.88
CA GLY A 40 1.30 -7.91 6.02
C GLY A 40 1.09 -9.36 6.43
N THR A 41 2.07 -9.96 7.14
CA THR A 41 2.05 -11.39 7.49
C THR A 41 1.48 -11.65 8.89
N VAL A 42 1.93 -10.89 9.89
CA VAL A 42 1.59 -11.12 11.31
C VAL A 42 0.72 -10.01 11.93
N GLY A 43 0.41 -8.98 11.15
CA GLY A 43 -0.40 -7.84 11.57
C GLY A 43 0.35 -6.87 12.49
N TRP A 44 -0.33 -5.77 12.85
CA TRP A 44 0.21 -4.77 13.75
C TRP A 44 0.52 -5.33 15.14
N ASN A 45 -0.38 -6.14 15.68
CA ASN A 45 -0.23 -6.70 17.02
C ASN A 45 0.89 -7.73 17.10
N GLY A 46 1.16 -8.47 16.01
CA GLY A 46 2.23 -9.48 15.92
C GLY A 46 3.59 -8.92 15.56
N LEU A 47 3.67 -7.70 15.05
CA LEU A 47 4.93 -7.08 14.63
C LEU A 47 5.81 -6.73 15.82
N THR A 48 7.08 -7.12 15.75
CA THR A 48 8.11 -6.79 16.75
C THR A 48 9.38 -6.29 16.08
N MET A 49 10.10 -5.40 16.78
CA MET A 49 11.40 -4.87 16.31
C MET A 49 12.44 -6.00 16.11
N GLU A 50 12.36 -7.02 16.93
CA GLU A 50 13.21 -8.22 16.84
C GLU A 50 12.89 -9.08 15.62
N GLY A 51 11.60 -9.25 15.32
CA GLY A 51 11.12 -9.95 14.13
C GLY A 51 11.60 -9.25 12.85
N VAL A 52 11.46 -7.93 12.80
CA VAL A 52 11.96 -7.12 11.68
C VAL A 52 13.48 -7.22 11.54
N ALA A 53 14.24 -7.14 12.66
CA ALA A 53 15.69 -7.28 12.60
C ALA A 53 16.12 -8.66 12.06
N ALA A 54 15.45 -9.73 12.47
CA ALA A 54 15.70 -11.09 11.98
C ALA A 54 15.37 -11.21 10.47
N ALA A 55 14.21 -10.71 10.03
CA ALA A 55 13.80 -10.72 8.62
C ALA A 55 14.75 -9.91 7.74
N ALA A 56 15.20 -8.73 8.19
CA ALA A 56 16.18 -7.90 7.51
C ALA A 56 17.62 -8.46 7.57
N GLN A 57 17.84 -9.60 8.25
CA GLN A 57 19.16 -10.21 8.48
C GLN A 57 20.15 -9.22 9.11
N THR A 58 19.72 -8.50 10.13
CA THR A 58 20.53 -7.52 10.85
C THR A 58 20.42 -7.68 12.37
N GLY A 59 21.28 -7.00 13.10
CA GLY A 59 21.22 -7.00 14.56
C GLY A 59 20.15 -6.02 15.08
N LYS A 60 19.44 -6.41 16.15
CA LYS A 60 18.48 -5.59 16.89
C LYS A 60 18.99 -4.16 17.15
N ALA A 61 20.26 -3.99 17.61
CA ALA A 61 20.85 -2.68 17.86
C ALA A 61 20.92 -1.79 16.60
N ALA A 62 20.98 -2.35 15.40
CA ALA A 62 21.01 -1.58 14.17
C ALA A 62 19.62 -1.00 13.82
N VAL A 63 18.56 -1.69 14.20
CA VAL A 63 17.18 -1.22 14.06
C VAL A 63 16.89 -0.15 15.09
N TYR A 64 17.08 -0.41 16.38
CA TYR A 64 16.79 0.54 17.46
C TYR A 64 17.61 1.84 17.41
N ARG A 65 18.80 1.83 16.79
CA ARG A 65 19.57 3.05 16.58
C ARG A 65 18.92 4.01 15.60
N ARG A 66 18.09 3.52 14.67
CA ARG A 66 17.40 4.30 13.65
C ARG A 66 15.98 4.66 14.07
N TRP A 67 15.28 3.68 14.60
CA TRP A 67 13.89 3.81 15.02
C TRP A 67 13.75 3.44 16.49
N PRO A 68 13.44 4.43 17.36
CA PRO A 68 13.27 4.20 18.79
C PRO A 68 12.07 3.28 19.11
N SER A 69 11.02 3.32 18.28
CA SER A 69 9.79 2.56 18.45
C SER A 69 9.39 1.82 17.18
N LYS A 70 8.46 0.90 17.31
CA LYS A 70 7.85 0.19 16.17
C LYS A 70 6.96 1.14 15.37
N GLU A 71 6.33 2.11 16.02
CA GLU A 71 5.52 3.15 15.41
C GLU A 71 6.36 4.01 14.45
N ASP A 72 7.55 4.44 14.86
CA ASP A 72 8.46 5.21 14.03
C ASP A 72 8.95 4.41 12.83
N LEU A 73 9.34 3.15 13.06
CA LEU A 73 9.76 2.25 11.99
C LEU A 73 8.66 2.04 10.94
N VAL A 74 7.44 1.79 11.38
CA VAL A 74 6.31 1.51 10.49
C VAL A 74 5.85 2.77 9.76
N ALA A 75 5.87 3.94 10.40
CA ALA A 75 5.57 5.21 9.73
C ALA A 75 6.52 5.46 8.55
N ASP A 76 7.83 5.32 8.78
CA ASP A 76 8.84 5.46 7.72
C ASP A 76 8.70 4.36 6.64
N ALA A 77 8.36 3.13 7.04
CA ALA A 77 8.17 2.03 6.11
C ALA A 77 6.96 2.25 5.19
N LEU A 78 5.84 2.73 5.73
CA LEU A 78 4.67 3.12 4.95
C LEU A 78 5.01 4.28 4.00
N GLN A 79 5.63 5.34 4.52
CA GLN A 79 6.00 6.49 3.70
C GLN A 79 6.94 6.13 2.54
N ALA A 80 7.86 5.19 2.77
CA ALA A 80 8.78 4.73 1.73
C ALA A 80 8.16 3.71 0.75
N GLY A 81 7.15 2.97 1.17
CA GLY A 81 6.57 1.85 0.43
C GLY A 81 5.25 2.15 -0.27
N LEU A 82 4.49 3.14 0.20
CA LEU A 82 3.24 3.54 -0.45
C LEU A 82 3.56 4.25 -1.77
N SER A 83 3.09 3.65 -2.86
CA SER A 83 3.17 4.29 -4.18
C SER A 83 2.03 5.28 -4.30
N THR A 84 2.34 6.52 -4.66
CA THR A 84 1.36 7.47 -5.16
C THR A 84 1.05 7.14 -6.61
N LEU A 85 -0.21 7.22 -7.00
CA LEU A 85 -0.60 7.20 -8.41
C LEU A 85 -0.16 8.52 -9.04
N ASP A 86 0.64 8.47 -10.11
CA ASP A 86 1.34 9.66 -10.62
C ASP A 86 0.43 10.60 -11.41
N ALA A 87 -0.61 10.07 -12.06
CA ALA A 87 -1.53 10.86 -12.89
C ALA A 87 -2.91 10.21 -12.98
N PRO A 88 -3.97 11.03 -13.12
CA PRO A 88 -5.31 10.49 -13.33
C PRO A 88 -5.44 9.83 -14.71
N PRO A 89 -6.14 8.71 -14.82
CA PRO A 89 -6.44 8.08 -16.11
C PRO A 89 -7.12 9.03 -17.08
N ASP A 90 -6.93 8.80 -18.37
CA ASP A 90 -7.61 9.54 -19.46
C ASP A 90 -8.06 8.53 -20.55
N ARG A 91 -9.18 7.86 -20.28
CA ARG A 91 -9.79 6.86 -21.16
C ARG A 91 -10.89 7.44 -22.06
N GLY A 92 -11.13 8.76 -21.96
CA GLY A 92 -12.06 9.49 -22.82
C GLY A 92 -13.46 9.70 -22.25
N SER A 93 -13.79 9.16 -21.08
CA SER A 93 -15.02 9.47 -20.36
C SER A 93 -14.80 9.43 -18.84
N VAL A 94 -15.58 10.22 -18.09
CA VAL A 94 -15.47 10.24 -16.62
C VAL A 94 -15.74 8.88 -16.00
N ARG A 95 -16.65 8.10 -16.60
CA ARG A 95 -16.96 6.75 -16.13
C ARG A 95 -15.74 5.82 -16.26
N GLU A 96 -15.12 5.77 -17.42
CA GLU A 96 -13.97 4.90 -17.69
C GLU A 96 -12.73 5.36 -16.90
N ASP A 97 -12.55 6.68 -16.75
CA ASP A 97 -11.47 7.25 -15.95
C ASP A 97 -11.61 6.87 -14.47
N LEU A 98 -12.82 6.95 -13.89
CA LEU A 98 -13.08 6.54 -12.51
C LEU A 98 -12.95 5.03 -12.32
N LEU A 99 -13.39 4.22 -13.26
CA LEU A 99 -13.22 2.77 -13.22
C LEU A 99 -11.74 2.38 -13.18
N GLU A 100 -10.94 2.97 -14.08
CA GLU A 100 -9.50 2.70 -14.14
C GLU A 100 -8.79 3.17 -12.87
N LEU A 101 -9.11 4.37 -12.39
CA LEU A 101 -8.55 4.89 -11.13
C LEU A 101 -8.87 3.95 -9.94
N CYS A 102 -10.11 3.48 -9.84
CA CYS A 102 -10.48 2.53 -8.79
C CYS A 102 -9.75 1.19 -8.91
N ARG A 103 -9.46 0.71 -10.12
CA ARG A 103 -8.65 -0.50 -10.36
C ARG A 103 -7.21 -0.30 -9.89
N GLU A 104 -6.60 0.82 -10.24
CA GLU A 104 -5.24 1.17 -9.81
C GLU A 104 -5.15 1.30 -8.27
N VAL A 105 -6.12 1.98 -7.64
CA VAL A 105 -6.22 2.06 -6.17
C VAL A 105 -6.38 0.67 -5.57
N ARG A 106 -7.22 -0.18 -6.16
CA ARG A 106 -7.38 -1.56 -5.73
C ARG A 106 -6.07 -2.34 -5.80
N GLU A 107 -5.35 -2.27 -6.91
CA GLU A 107 -4.04 -2.93 -7.06
C GLU A 107 -3.06 -2.47 -5.98
N ALA A 108 -3.00 -1.17 -5.70
CA ALA A 108 -2.20 -0.62 -4.62
C ALA A 108 -2.62 -1.16 -3.24
N MET A 109 -3.92 -1.28 -2.98
CA MET A 109 -4.46 -1.83 -1.72
C MET A 109 -4.11 -3.32 -1.51
N TYR A 110 -3.93 -4.08 -2.57
CA TYR A 110 -3.57 -5.51 -2.52
C TYR A 110 -2.07 -5.76 -2.75
N SER A 111 -1.26 -4.72 -2.83
CA SER A 111 0.20 -4.81 -2.79
C SER A 111 0.72 -5.09 -1.36
N PRO A 112 1.98 -5.52 -1.16
CA PRO A 112 2.54 -5.69 0.18
C PRO A 112 2.42 -4.44 1.07
N PRO A 113 2.72 -3.20 0.62
CA PRO A 113 2.47 -1.99 1.40
C PRO A 113 0.99 -1.75 1.69
N GLY A 114 0.10 -2.07 0.74
CA GLY A 114 -1.35 -1.97 0.92
C GLY A 114 -1.88 -2.92 1.99
N PHE A 115 -1.40 -4.17 2.03
CA PHE A 115 -1.72 -5.11 3.11
C PHE A 115 -1.22 -4.61 4.47
N ALA A 116 -0.01 -4.05 4.53
CA ALA A 116 0.55 -3.45 5.73
C ALA A 116 -0.33 -2.29 6.22
N LEU A 117 -0.73 -1.39 5.32
CA LEU A 117 -1.64 -0.28 5.61
C LEU A 117 -3.00 -0.76 6.14
N ARG A 118 -3.58 -1.77 5.51
CA ARG A 118 -4.87 -2.36 5.96
C ARG A 118 -4.76 -2.94 7.37
N SER A 119 -3.68 -3.65 7.69
CA SER A 119 -3.43 -4.15 9.04
C SER A 119 -3.46 -3.02 10.08
N ILE A 120 -2.80 -1.90 9.78
CA ILE A 120 -2.83 -0.72 10.65
C ILE A 120 -4.25 -0.17 10.80
N ILE A 121 -4.96 0.05 9.71
CA ILE A 121 -6.33 0.58 9.73
C ILE A 121 -7.28 -0.32 10.54
N HIS A 122 -7.08 -1.64 10.50
CA HIS A 122 -7.95 -2.60 11.18
C HIS A 122 -7.57 -2.85 12.64
N GLU A 123 -6.28 -2.87 12.97
CA GLU A 123 -5.77 -3.35 14.25
C GLU A 123 -5.29 -2.23 15.19
N CYS A 124 -4.90 -1.05 14.64
CA CYS A 124 -4.44 0.05 15.46
C CYS A 124 -5.61 0.79 16.13
N ASP A 125 -5.40 1.13 17.39
CA ASP A 125 -6.27 2.01 18.18
C ASP A 125 -5.46 3.02 18.98
N GLY A 126 -6.15 3.97 19.61
CA GLY A 126 -5.55 4.94 20.49
C GLY A 126 -4.40 5.74 19.89
N ALA A 127 -3.31 5.88 20.64
CA ALA A 127 -2.15 6.70 20.27
C ALA A 127 -1.42 6.20 19.00
N ALA A 128 -1.45 4.89 18.74
CA ALA A 128 -0.87 4.33 17.52
C ALA A 128 -1.68 4.74 16.28
N ALA A 129 -3.01 4.71 16.36
CA ALA A 129 -3.88 5.17 15.28
C ALA A 129 -3.65 6.66 14.97
N GLU A 130 -3.51 7.49 16.00
CA GLU A 130 -3.23 8.92 15.84
C GLU A 130 -1.89 9.17 15.16
N ARG A 131 -0.86 8.40 15.51
CA ARG A 131 0.47 8.47 14.87
C ARG A 131 0.41 8.19 13.36
N PHE A 132 -0.39 7.22 12.94
CA PHE A 132 -0.51 6.85 11.52
C PHE A 132 -1.52 7.70 10.74
N HIS A 133 -2.39 8.45 11.43
CA HIS A 133 -3.42 9.25 10.77
C HIS A 133 -2.84 10.20 9.71
N GLY A 134 -1.80 10.99 10.06
CA GLY A 134 -1.15 11.90 9.13
C GLY A 134 -0.52 11.17 7.93
N VAL A 135 0.18 10.06 8.18
CA VAL A 135 0.81 9.26 7.11
C VAL A 135 -0.23 8.71 6.14
N ILE A 136 -1.38 8.26 6.65
CA ILE A 136 -2.47 7.72 5.82
C ILE A 136 -3.16 8.86 5.06
N LEU A 137 -3.47 9.96 5.74
CA LEU A 137 -4.15 11.10 5.14
C LEU A 137 -3.32 11.70 4.01
N GLU A 138 -2.08 12.11 4.31
CA GLU A 138 -1.19 12.79 3.37
C GLU A 138 -0.61 11.86 2.30
N GLY A 139 -0.34 10.59 2.67
CA GLY A 139 0.28 9.61 1.76
C GLY A 139 -0.68 8.85 0.87
N VAL A 140 -1.97 8.77 1.22
CA VAL A 140 -2.94 7.94 0.48
C VAL A 140 -4.23 8.68 0.16
N VAL A 141 -4.90 9.25 1.19
CA VAL A 141 -6.26 9.78 1.01
C VAL A 141 -6.24 11.05 0.16
N GLU A 142 -5.46 12.05 0.53
CA GLU A 142 -5.40 13.33 -0.19
C GLU A 142 -4.93 13.17 -1.64
N PRO A 143 -3.86 12.40 -1.96
CA PRO A 143 -3.48 12.15 -3.35
C PRO A 143 -4.60 11.47 -4.15
N THR A 144 -5.27 10.46 -3.59
CA THR A 144 -6.38 9.75 -4.26
C THR A 144 -7.55 10.69 -4.52
N VAL A 145 -7.97 11.49 -3.53
CA VAL A 145 -9.02 12.51 -3.70
C VAL A 145 -8.62 13.54 -4.76
N GLY A 146 -7.35 13.95 -4.78
CA GLY A 146 -6.82 14.85 -5.81
C GLY A 146 -6.97 14.30 -7.23
N LEU A 147 -6.69 13.01 -7.44
CA LEU A 147 -6.90 12.35 -8.73
C LEU A 147 -8.38 12.26 -9.11
N ILE A 148 -9.25 11.94 -8.15
CA ILE A 148 -10.71 11.93 -8.38
C ILE A 148 -11.20 13.32 -8.80
N LYS A 149 -10.78 14.38 -8.09
CA LYS A 149 -11.11 15.77 -8.44
C LYS A 149 -10.69 16.12 -9.86
N GLU A 150 -9.50 15.70 -10.27
CA GLU A 150 -9.00 15.95 -11.61
C GLU A 150 -9.80 15.20 -12.69
N VAL A 151 -10.17 13.93 -12.46
CA VAL A 151 -11.07 13.17 -13.35
C VAL A 151 -12.42 13.86 -13.47
N VAL A 152 -13.03 14.27 -12.36
CA VAL A 152 -14.33 14.96 -12.35
C VAL A 152 -14.22 16.32 -13.05
N ARG A 153 -13.16 17.09 -12.82
CA ARG A 153 -12.90 18.37 -13.48
C ARG A 153 -12.85 18.22 -15.00
N ARG A 154 -12.12 17.21 -15.50
CA ARG A 154 -12.09 16.92 -16.95
C ARG A 154 -13.46 16.51 -17.47
N GLY A 155 -14.25 15.77 -16.69
CA GLY A 155 -15.63 15.44 -17.02
C GLY A 155 -16.52 16.68 -17.16
N VAL A 156 -16.34 17.69 -16.29
CA VAL A 156 -17.02 18.99 -16.42
C VAL A 156 -16.62 19.71 -17.72
N GLU A 157 -15.33 19.74 -18.04
CA GLU A 157 -14.84 20.38 -19.28
C GLU A 157 -15.35 19.70 -20.54
N ARG A 158 -15.55 18.38 -20.51
CA ARG A 158 -16.17 17.61 -21.61
C ARG A 158 -17.70 17.71 -21.65
N GLY A 159 -18.33 18.33 -20.65
CA GLY A 159 -19.78 18.43 -20.55
C GLY A 159 -20.48 17.16 -20.11
N GLU A 160 -19.74 16.18 -19.60
CA GLU A 160 -20.26 14.89 -19.11
C GLU A 160 -20.81 14.99 -17.68
N VAL A 161 -20.37 16.01 -16.93
CA VAL A 161 -20.58 16.16 -15.49
C VAL A 161 -21.10 17.57 -15.20
N ARG A 162 -22.01 17.73 -14.22
CA ARG A 162 -22.51 19.03 -13.78
C ARG A 162 -21.37 19.91 -13.25
N SER A 163 -21.47 21.22 -13.47
CA SER A 163 -20.41 22.18 -13.13
C SER A 163 -20.04 22.23 -11.64
N GLY A 164 -21.00 21.94 -10.74
CA GLY A 164 -20.78 21.91 -9.30
C GLY A 164 -20.32 20.56 -8.72
N ALA A 165 -19.94 19.59 -9.57
CA ALA A 165 -19.57 18.25 -9.10
C ALA A 165 -18.14 18.15 -8.53
N VAL A 166 -17.28 19.12 -8.78
CA VAL A 166 -15.95 19.20 -8.14
C VAL A 166 -16.14 19.72 -6.71
N ASP A 167 -16.64 18.88 -5.87
CA ASP A 167 -17.02 19.14 -4.48
C ASP A 167 -16.39 18.07 -3.58
N ASP A 168 -15.95 18.47 -2.38
CA ASP A 168 -15.25 17.57 -1.46
C ASP A 168 -16.10 16.35 -1.09
N TYR A 169 -17.39 16.54 -0.78
CA TYR A 169 -18.28 15.43 -0.43
C TYR A 169 -18.47 14.43 -1.57
N VAL A 170 -18.57 14.91 -2.82
CA VAL A 170 -18.68 14.05 -3.99
C VAL A 170 -17.38 13.26 -4.20
N CYS A 171 -16.24 13.93 -4.08
CA CYS A 171 -14.94 13.27 -4.28
C CYS A 171 -14.55 12.33 -3.15
N ASP A 172 -15.07 12.54 -1.94
CA ASP A 172 -14.85 11.66 -0.79
C ASP A 172 -15.66 10.35 -0.84
N VAL A 173 -16.69 10.26 -1.70
CA VAL A 173 -17.55 9.07 -1.78
C VAL A 173 -16.75 7.80 -2.03
N ILE A 174 -15.85 7.80 -3.00
CA ILE A 174 -15.05 6.62 -3.36
C ILE A 174 -14.19 6.14 -2.18
N PRO A 175 -13.29 6.96 -1.61
CA PRO A 175 -12.45 6.52 -0.50
C PRO A 175 -13.26 6.18 0.75
N ALA A 176 -14.34 6.92 1.04
CA ALA A 176 -15.21 6.63 2.17
C ALA A 176 -15.92 5.28 2.02
N MET A 177 -16.48 4.99 0.85
CA MET A 177 -17.13 3.70 0.58
C MET A 177 -16.14 2.55 0.62
N MET A 178 -14.95 2.72 0.02
CA MET A 178 -13.90 1.71 0.03
C MET A 178 -13.47 1.41 1.48
N MET A 179 -13.22 2.43 2.28
CA MET A 179 -12.85 2.27 3.69
C MET A 179 -13.95 1.61 4.51
N TYR A 180 -15.18 2.09 4.40
CA TYR A 180 -16.32 1.54 5.14
C TYR A 180 -16.55 0.06 4.82
N ARG A 181 -16.61 -0.29 3.55
CA ARG A 181 -16.87 -1.69 3.14
C ARG A 181 -15.70 -2.60 3.49
N SER A 182 -14.46 -2.15 3.35
CA SER A 182 -13.29 -2.93 3.78
C SER A 182 -13.29 -3.14 5.29
N LYS A 183 -13.44 -2.06 6.09
CA LYS A 183 -13.30 -2.13 7.55
C LYS A 183 -14.53 -2.72 8.24
N MET A 184 -15.74 -2.35 7.81
CA MET A 184 -16.98 -2.71 8.52
C MET A 184 -17.66 -3.94 7.94
N CYS A 185 -17.55 -4.17 6.63
CA CYS A 185 -18.23 -5.27 5.97
C CYS A 185 -17.29 -6.44 5.62
N GLY A 186 -15.96 -6.28 5.80
CA GLY A 186 -14.98 -7.30 5.43
C GLY A 186 -14.93 -7.60 3.93
N SER A 187 -15.44 -6.68 3.11
CA SER A 187 -15.53 -6.89 1.67
C SER A 187 -14.14 -6.80 1.02
N GLU A 188 -13.82 -7.80 0.20
CA GLU A 188 -12.77 -7.66 -0.79
C GLU A 188 -13.37 -6.96 -2.02
N TRP A 189 -12.79 -5.82 -2.39
CA TRP A 189 -13.23 -5.06 -3.55
C TRP A 189 -12.92 -5.83 -4.84
N GLY A 190 -13.97 -6.46 -5.41
CA GLY A 190 -13.91 -7.10 -6.71
C GLY A 190 -14.21 -6.10 -7.84
N GLU A 191 -13.95 -6.50 -9.08
CA GLU A 191 -14.26 -5.69 -10.27
C GLU A 191 -15.74 -5.25 -10.28
N ARG A 192 -16.64 -6.19 -9.97
CA ARG A 192 -18.07 -5.92 -9.91
C ARG A 192 -18.45 -4.89 -8.84
N ASP A 193 -17.79 -4.91 -7.68
CA ASP A 193 -18.06 -3.93 -6.62
C ASP A 193 -17.66 -2.52 -7.05
N ILE A 194 -16.54 -2.39 -7.80
CA ILE A 194 -16.10 -1.14 -8.39
C ILE A 194 -17.11 -0.65 -9.42
N GLU A 195 -17.51 -1.48 -10.38
CA GLU A 195 -18.49 -1.13 -11.40
C GLU A 195 -19.82 -0.71 -10.77
N GLU A 196 -20.35 -1.47 -9.81
CA GLU A 196 -21.60 -1.13 -9.12
C GLU A 196 -21.50 0.18 -8.34
N MET A 197 -20.37 0.48 -7.70
CA MET A 197 -20.15 1.75 -7.00
C MET A 197 -20.12 2.91 -8.00
N ILE A 198 -19.39 2.78 -9.09
CA ILE A 198 -19.33 3.83 -10.10
C ILE A 198 -20.70 4.05 -10.73
N ASP A 199 -21.37 3.01 -11.21
CA ASP A 199 -22.62 3.13 -11.97
C ASP A 199 -23.82 3.53 -11.11
N ARG A 200 -23.89 3.05 -9.86
CA ARG A 200 -25.05 3.29 -8.98
C ARG A 200 -24.90 4.46 -8.04
N VAL A 201 -23.67 4.90 -7.77
CA VAL A 201 -23.41 5.98 -6.81
C VAL A 201 -22.76 7.16 -7.51
N MET A 202 -21.56 6.99 -8.10
CA MET A 202 -20.83 8.11 -8.65
C MET A 202 -21.52 8.71 -9.88
N MET A 203 -21.87 7.91 -10.87
CA MET A 203 -22.49 8.44 -12.11
C MET A 203 -23.80 9.20 -11.86
N PRO A 204 -24.73 8.73 -10.98
CA PRO A 204 -25.88 9.53 -10.60
C PRO A 204 -25.56 10.87 -9.91
N LEU A 205 -24.52 10.92 -9.04
CA LEU A 205 -24.10 12.15 -8.38
C LEU A 205 -23.46 13.16 -9.36
N LEU A 206 -22.85 12.67 -10.40
CA LEU A 206 -22.12 13.47 -11.38
C LEU A 206 -22.98 13.93 -12.57
N ARG A 207 -24.20 13.41 -12.74
CA ARG A 207 -25.06 13.72 -13.90
C ARG A 207 -25.16 15.22 -14.15
N PRO A 208 -25.09 15.65 -15.42
CA PRO A 208 -25.43 17.02 -15.79
C PRO A 208 -26.82 17.39 -15.28
N ASP A 209 -26.98 18.61 -14.82
CA ASP A 209 -28.30 19.16 -14.49
C ASP A 209 -29.17 19.04 -15.73
N GLY A 210 -30.27 18.31 -15.62
CA GLY A 210 -31.14 18.07 -16.77
C GLY A 210 -31.67 19.39 -17.29
N GLY A 211 -31.38 19.67 -18.60
CA GLY A 211 -31.98 20.76 -19.33
C GLY A 211 -33.48 20.53 -19.56
#